data_a54e72b1f6169c81f0bc5f72edad6344
#
_entry.id   a54e72b1f6169c81f0bc5f72edad6344
#
_cell.length_a   1.000
_cell.length_b   1.000
_cell.length_c   1.000
_cell.angle_alpha   90.00
_cell.angle_beta   90.00
_cell.angle_gamma   90.00
#
_symmetry.space_group_name_H-M   'P 1'
#
loop_
_entity.id
_entity.type
_entity.pdbx_description
1 polymer ?
#
loop_
_entity_poly.entity_id
_entity_poly.type
_entity_poly.pdbx_seq_one_letter_code
_entity_poly.pdbx_strand_id
1 'polypeptide(L)'
;MRHIDLSSPDMVSAEMTREEVEASLRAATPSAPADFTGKRLSGLDLSALDLSNAIFRAAKLNKTKLAGAKLDRAILDQAWLLEADLTGASLRSANLFAAQMRRARLDGADISGARVAADLTGASLVGASIEGANLGADMRNQSMGLMRTVFRSANLERLNARGADLSRVDLEFAVLRGGDLTGASLKGAQLGGADLTGVTVTDTDFDGADLDSARLIAPIGLDKAKNFDKAKNRDRLTRQ
;
A
#
# COMPACT_ATOMS: atom_id res chain seq x y z
N MET A 1 -12.14 -19.93 10.86
CA MET A 1 -10.86 -19.70 10.13
C MET A 1 -9.78 -20.42 10.88
N ARG A 2 -8.95 -21.26 10.23
CA ARG A 2 -7.77 -21.82 10.88
C ARG A 2 -6.84 -20.67 11.24
N HIS A 3 -6.38 -20.60 12.47
CA HIS A 3 -5.36 -19.66 12.91
C HIS A 3 -4.09 -19.95 12.08
N ILE A 4 -3.65 -19.01 11.25
CA ILE A 4 -2.40 -19.13 10.51
C ILE A 4 -1.28 -18.90 11.52
N ASP A 5 -0.44 -19.90 11.72
CA ASP A 5 0.77 -19.76 12.54
C ASP A 5 1.85 -19.02 11.74
N LEU A 6 2.01 -17.74 12.04
CA LEU A 6 3.00 -16.88 11.37
C LEU A 6 4.46 -17.22 11.75
N SER A 7 4.67 -18.06 12.77
CA SER A 7 5.99 -18.54 13.18
C SER A 7 6.36 -19.88 12.55
N SER A 8 5.43 -20.50 11.83
CA SER A 8 5.67 -21.78 11.17
C SER A 8 6.82 -21.71 10.16
N PRO A 9 7.57 -22.79 9.92
CA PRO A 9 8.62 -22.86 8.91
C PRO A 9 8.16 -22.34 7.53
N ASP A 10 6.91 -22.61 7.15
CA ASP A 10 6.32 -22.14 5.89
C ASP A 10 6.25 -20.62 5.77
N MET A 11 6.21 -19.90 6.89
CA MET A 11 6.09 -18.45 6.92
C MET A 11 7.43 -17.73 7.15
N VAL A 12 8.44 -18.43 7.70
CA VAL A 12 9.69 -17.80 8.13
C VAL A 12 10.94 -18.26 7.39
N SER A 13 10.88 -19.41 6.67
CA SER A 13 12.03 -19.96 5.96
C SER A 13 11.90 -19.82 4.45
N ALA A 14 13.02 -19.66 3.76
CA ALA A 14 13.09 -19.76 2.31
C ALA A 14 13.28 -21.23 1.87
N GLU A 15 12.76 -21.56 0.68
CA GLU A 15 13.02 -22.83 0.00
C GLU A 15 13.94 -22.66 -1.23
N MET A 16 14.32 -21.40 -1.51
CA MET A 16 15.23 -21.01 -2.59
C MET A 16 16.35 -20.15 -2.02
N THR A 17 17.46 -20.12 -2.74
CA THR A 17 18.53 -19.16 -2.51
C THR A 17 18.36 -17.93 -3.42
N ARG A 18 19.13 -16.87 -3.15
CA ARG A 18 19.19 -15.69 -4.04
C ARG A 18 19.65 -16.06 -5.45
N GLU A 19 20.66 -16.93 -5.55
CA GLU A 19 21.24 -17.37 -6.81
C GLU A 19 20.21 -18.12 -7.68
N GLU A 20 19.37 -18.93 -7.05
CA GLU A 20 18.28 -19.66 -7.73
C GLU A 20 17.19 -18.70 -8.24
N VAL A 21 16.87 -17.65 -7.44
CA VAL A 21 15.98 -16.57 -7.88
C VAL A 21 16.58 -15.85 -9.09
N GLU A 22 17.85 -15.46 -9.02
CA GLU A 22 18.55 -14.80 -10.12
C GLU A 22 18.63 -15.69 -11.38
N ALA A 23 18.85 -17.00 -11.21
CA ALA A 23 18.82 -17.95 -12.33
C ALA A 23 17.46 -18.00 -13.01
N SER A 24 16.38 -18.01 -12.22
CA SER A 24 15.00 -17.97 -12.72
C SER A 24 14.71 -16.66 -13.49
N LEU A 25 15.21 -15.53 -12.97
CA LEU A 25 15.06 -14.23 -13.64
C LEU A 25 15.84 -14.18 -14.96
N ARG A 26 17.06 -14.74 -15.04
CA ARG A 26 17.85 -14.82 -16.28
C ARG A 26 17.22 -15.71 -17.34
N ALA A 27 16.48 -16.74 -16.94
CA ALA A 27 15.78 -17.65 -17.84
C ALA A 27 14.42 -17.09 -18.31
N ALA A 28 13.91 -16.05 -17.64
CA ALA A 28 12.61 -15.46 -17.94
C ALA A 28 12.59 -14.75 -19.30
N THR A 29 11.44 -14.80 -19.96
CA THR A 29 11.15 -14.07 -21.20
C THR A 29 9.82 -13.31 -21.06
N PRO A 30 9.50 -12.37 -21.95
CA PRO A 30 8.20 -11.68 -21.90
C PRO A 30 6.99 -12.63 -22.00
N SER A 31 7.13 -13.78 -22.68
CA SER A 31 6.08 -14.79 -22.80
C SER A 31 6.09 -15.84 -21.68
N ALA A 32 7.18 -15.93 -20.92
CA ALA A 32 7.36 -16.83 -19.79
C ALA A 32 8.10 -16.09 -18.66
N PRO A 33 7.42 -15.22 -17.92
CA PRO A 33 8.02 -14.47 -16.81
C PRO A 33 8.47 -15.41 -15.69
N ALA A 34 9.42 -14.96 -14.87
CA ALA A 34 9.83 -15.72 -13.69
C ALA A 34 8.62 -15.92 -12.78
N ASP A 35 8.30 -17.17 -12.45
CA ASP A 35 7.13 -17.55 -11.66
C ASP A 35 7.55 -18.13 -10.30
N PHE A 36 7.26 -17.37 -9.26
CA PHE A 36 7.48 -17.71 -7.85
C PHE A 36 6.16 -17.95 -7.12
N THR A 37 5.10 -18.34 -7.84
CA THR A 37 3.77 -18.58 -7.24
C THR A 37 3.87 -19.57 -6.08
N GLY A 38 3.38 -19.17 -4.90
CA GLY A 38 3.38 -19.97 -3.68
C GLY A 38 4.75 -20.22 -3.07
N LYS A 39 5.84 -19.78 -3.69
CA LYS A 39 7.21 -20.02 -3.22
C LYS A 39 7.49 -19.38 -1.86
N ARG A 40 8.34 -20.05 -1.08
CA ARG A 40 8.84 -19.53 0.20
C ARG A 40 10.17 -18.81 -0.05
N LEU A 41 10.13 -17.50 0.13
CA LEU A 41 11.27 -16.60 -0.09
C LEU A 41 11.53 -15.72 1.14
N SER A 42 10.89 -16.08 2.28
CA SER A 42 10.97 -15.30 3.52
C SER A 42 12.41 -15.15 4.00
N GLY A 43 12.78 -13.92 4.38
CA GLY A 43 14.10 -13.60 4.89
C GLY A 43 15.22 -13.49 3.86
N LEU A 44 14.96 -13.78 2.58
CA LEU A 44 15.98 -13.63 1.53
C LEU A 44 16.39 -12.17 1.35
N ASP A 45 17.62 -11.97 0.92
CA ASP A 45 18.09 -10.68 0.42
C ASP A 45 17.96 -10.64 -1.10
N LEU A 46 16.90 -9.98 -1.57
CA LEU A 46 16.60 -9.73 -2.98
C LEU A 46 16.75 -8.26 -3.34
N SER A 47 17.52 -7.52 -2.53
CA SER A 47 17.75 -6.08 -2.71
C SER A 47 18.36 -5.80 -4.08
N ALA A 48 17.91 -4.67 -4.68
CA ALA A 48 18.35 -4.16 -5.97
C ALA A 48 18.18 -5.10 -7.18
N LEU A 49 17.51 -6.25 -7.03
CA LEU A 49 17.20 -7.12 -8.18
C LEU A 49 16.15 -6.49 -9.09
N ASP A 50 16.24 -6.80 -10.37
CA ASP A 50 15.17 -6.53 -11.32
C ASP A 50 14.20 -7.70 -11.33
N LEU A 51 13.10 -7.53 -10.62
CA LEU A 51 11.98 -8.46 -10.46
C LEU A 51 10.76 -8.01 -11.29
N SER A 52 10.98 -7.11 -12.27
CA SER A 52 9.90 -6.57 -13.08
C SER A 52 9.17 -7.69 -13.84
N ASN A 53 7.83 -7.60 -13.85
CA ASN A 53 6.92 -8.58 -14.43
C ASN A 53 6.95 -9.98 -13.77
N ALA A 54 7.76 -10.24 -12.75
CA ALA A 54 7.78 -11.53 -12.06
C ALA A 54 6.44 -11.80 -11.34
N ILE A 55 6.12 -13.09 -11.20
CA ILE A 55 4.88 -13.55 -10.57
C ILE A 55 5.20 -14.06 -9.17
N PHE A 56 4.65 -13.41 -8.15
CA PHE A 56 4.78 -13.75 -6.74
C PHE A 56 3.42 -14.08 -6.11
N ARG A 57 2.47 -14.60 -6.90
CA ARG A 57 1.13 -14.90 -6.40
C ARG A 57 1.20 -15.85 -5.20
N ALA A 58 0.60 -15.46 -4.07
CA ALA A 58 0.61 -16.20 -2.81
C ALA A 58 2.00 -16.60 -2.29
N ALA A 59 3.08 -15.99 -2.81
CA ALA A 59 4.45 -16.23 -2.32
C ALA A 59 4.61 -15.71 -0.89
N LYS A 60 5.50 -16.36 -0.11
CA LYS A 60 5.87 -15.93 1.24
C LYS A 60 7.18 -15.13 1.15
N LEU A 61 7.06 -13.83 1.31
CA LEU A 61 8.13 -12.83 1.26
C LEU A 61 8.27 -12.12 2.62
N ASN A 62 7.89 -12.79 3.72
CA ASN A 62 7.97 -12.18 5.04
C ASN A 62 9.43 -11.85 5.39
N LYS A 63 9.66 -10.63 5.90
CA LYS A 63 11.01 -10.14 6.25
C LYS A 63 12.03 -10.21 5.12
N THR A 64 11.58 -10.37 3.87
CA THR A 64 12.46 -10.33 2.69
C THR A 64 12.98 -8.92 2.51
N LYS A 65 14.28 -8.79 2.21
CA LYS A 65 14.89 -7.51 1.83
C LYS A 65 14.68 -7.30 0.34
N LEU A 66 13.96 -6.25 -0.01
CA LEU A 66 13.62 -5.82 -1.37
C LEU A 66 14.02 -4.35 -1.58
N ALA A 67 14.91 -3.81 -0.72
CA ALA A 67 15.32 -2.41 -0.80
C ALA A 67 15.91 -2.11 -2.19
N GLY A 68 15.38 -1.06 -2.86
CA GLY A 68 15.79 -0.66 -4.19
C GLY A 68 15.50 -1.68 -5.30
N ALA A 69 14.76 -2.76 -5.03
CA ALA A 69 14.39 -3.72 -6.06
C ALA A 69 13.38 -3.11 -7.06
N LYS A 70 13.41 -3.57 -8.31
CA LYS A 70 12.41 -3.22 -9.33
C LYS A 70 11.35 -4.32 -9.37
N LEU A 71 10.13 -3.97 -9.05
CA LEU A 71 8.96 -4.83 -9.05
C LEU A 71 7.88 -4.28 -10.00
N ASP A 72 8.31 -3.51 -11.00
CA ASP A 72 7.38 -2.88 -11.94
C ASP A 72 6.53 -3.95 -12.65
N ARG A 73 5.20 -3.78 -12.62
CA ARG A 73 4.23 -4.73 -13.17
C ARG A 73 4.30 -6.13 -12.58
N ALA A 74 4.99 -6.34 -11.46
CA ALA A 74 5.00 -7.62 -10.78
C ALA A 74 3.60 -7.99 -10.27
N ILE A 75 3.31 -9.30 -10.23
CA ILE A 75 2.05 -9.84 -9.73
C ILE A 75 2.25 -10.37 -8.33
N LEU A 76 1.81 -9.61 -7.34
CA LEU A 76 1.95 -9.89 -5.90
C LEU A 76 0.60 -10.25 -5.26
N ASP A 77 -0.37 -10.72 -6.05
CA ASP A 77 -1.68 -11.10 -5.56
C ASP A 77 -1.57 -12.09 -4.40
N GLN A 78 -2.21 -11.77 -3.26
CA GLN A 78 -2.23 -12.63 -2.07
C GLN A 78 -0.85 -12.93 -1.49
N ALA A 79 0.22 -12.23 -1.91
CA ALA A 79 1.56 -12.42 -1.38
C ALA A 79 1.64 -12.01 0.11
N TRP A 80 2.53 -12.66 0.84
CA TRP A 80 2.81 -12.38 2.25
C TRP A 80 4.12 -11.61 2.35
N LEU A 81 4.04 -10.34 2.75
CA LEU A 81 5.16 -9.39 2.84
C LEU A 81 5.24 -8.78 4.25
N LEU A 82 4.88 -9.57 5.27
CA LEU A 82 4.92 -9.10 6.67
C LEU A 82 6.34 -8.66 7.02
N GLU A 83 6.48 -7.41 7.49
CA GLU A 83 7.77 -6.82 7.88
C GLU A 83 8.83 -6.86 6.76
N ALA A 84 8.44 -6.98 5.48
CA ALA A 84 9.37 -6.91 4.35
C ALA A 84 9.92 -5.49 4.21
N ASP A 85 11.16 -5.38 3.74
CA ASP A 85 11.82 -4.09 3.48
C ASP A 85 11.81 -3.79 1.98
N LEU A 86 10.92 -2.89 1.56
CA LEU A 86 10.78 -2.38 0.18
C LEU A 86 11.24 -0.92 0.08
N THR A 87 12.11 -0.47 0.98
CA THR A 87 12.60 0.92 0.98
C THR A 87 13.19 1.29 -0.38
N GLY A 88 12.68 2.36 -1.00
CA GLY A 88 13.11 2.83 -2.31
C GLY A 88 12.83 1.87 -3.47
N ALA A 89 12.03 0.83 -3.28
CA ALA A 89 11.66 -0.09 -4.35
C ALA A 89 10.73 0.56 -5.36
N SER A 90 10.78 0.10 -6.63
CA SER A 90 9.81 0.46 -7.66
C SER A 90 8.77 -0.65 -7.81
N LEU A 91 7.50 -0.29 -7.63
CA LEU A 91 6.33 -1.18 -7.79
C LEU A 91 5.31 -0.57 -8.76
N ARG A 92 5.79 0.18 -9.75
CA ARG A 92 4.91 0.86 -10.71
C ARG A 92 4.00 -0.13 -11.42
N SER A 93 2.70 0.17 -11.43
CA SER A 93 1.69 -0.67 -12.05
C SER A 93 1.69 -2.13 -11.54
N ALA A 94 2.29 -2.41 -10.39
CA ALA A 94 2.24 -3.74 -9.78
C ALA A 94 0.82 -4.07 -9.30
N ASN A 95 0.52 -5.36 -9.19
CA ASN A 95 -0.75 -5.83 -8.64
C ASN A 95 -0.53 -6.43 -7.25
N LEU A 96 -1.03 -5.75 -6.23
CA LEU A 96 -0.91 -6.07 -4.80
C LEU A 96 -2.29 -6.46 -4.21
N PHE A 97 -3.16 -7.04 -5.03
CA PHE A 97 -4.50 -7.41 -4.58
C PHE A 97 -4.44 -8.48 -3.48
N ALA A 98 -5.09 -8.23 -2.36
CA ALA A 98 -5.13 -9.10 -1.18
C ALA A 98 -3.74 -9.40 -0.55
N ALA A 99 -2.71 -8.63 -0.86
CA ALA A 99 -1.39 -8.80 -0.26
C ALA A 99 -1.42 -8.48 1.24
N GLN A 100 -0.58 -9.18 2.02
CA GLN A 100 -0.44 -9.00 3.46
C GLN A 100 0.89 -8.28 3.72
N MET A 101 0.84 -6.98 4.02
CA MET A 101 2.01 -6.10 4.13
C MET A 101 2.11 -5.40 5.48
N ARG A 102 1.57 -6.04 6.53
CA ARG A 102 1.62 -5.45 7.88
C ARG A 102 3.05 -5.16 8.28
N ARG A 103 3.28 -3.93 8.79
CA ARG A 103 4.59 -3.44 9.25
C ARG A 103 5.68 -3.50 8.18
N ALA A 104 5.33 -3.63 6.90
CA ALA A 104 6.31 -3.50 5.81
C ALA A 104 6.87 -2.07 5.75
N ARG A 105 8.10 -1.94 5.26
CA ARG A 105 8.76 -0.66 5.04
C ARG A 105 8.78 -0.36 3.55
N LEU A 106 8.14 0.73 3.17
CA LEU A 106 8.05 1.21 1.79
C LEU A 106 8.48 2.68 1.69
N ASP A 107 9.36 3.12 2.61
CA ASP A 107 9.81 4.50 2.64
C ASP A 107 10.50 4.86 1.31
N GLY A 108 10.04 5.94 0.67
CA GLY A 108 10.52 6.36 -0.64
C GLY A 108 10.20 5.43 -1.80
N ALA A 109 9.38 4.39 -1.61
CA ALA A 109 8.98 3.49 -2.70
C ALA A 109 8.06 4.18 -3.71
N ASP A 110 8.13 3.75 -4.97
CA ASP A 110 7.24 4.20 -6.04
C ASP A 110 6.20 3.13 -6.37
N ILE A 111 4.96 3.36 -5.96
CA ILE A 111 3.81 2.46 -6.15
C ILE A 111 2.81 3.08 -7.15
N SER A 112 3.28 4.03 -7.95
CA SER A 112 2.43 4.80 -8.88
C SER A 112 1.71 3.89 -9.87
N GLY A 113 0.43 4.16 -10.09
CA GLY A 113 -0.42 3.39 -10.99
C GLY A 113 -0.69 1.94 -10.57
N ALA A 114 -0.23 1.49 -9.42
CA ALA A 114 -0.45 0.13 -8.94
C ALA A 114 -1.93 -0.11 -8.55
N ARG A 115 -2.33 -1.38 -8.59
CA ARG A 115 -3.59 -1.86 -8.00
C ARG A 115 -3.31 -2.41 -6.60
N VAL A 116 -3.85 -1.76 -5.58
CA VAL A 116 -3.57 -2.11 -4.18
C VAL A 116 -4.90 -2.32 -3.45
N ALA A 117 -5.14 -3.52 -2.95
CA ALA A 117 -6.20 -3.82 -2.00
C ALA A 117 -5.59 -4.72 -0.92
N ALA A 118 -4.66 -4.15 -0.15
CA ALA A 118 -3.72 -4.84 0.73
C ALA A 118 -3.90 -4.42 2.19
N ASP A 119 -3.47 -5.28 3.11
CA ASP A 119 -3.37 -4.92 4.52
C ASP A 119 -1.96 -4.34 4.81
N LEU A 120 -1.90 -3.02 4.94
CA LEU A 120 -0.71 -2.23 5.25
C LEU A 120 -0.75 -1.67 6.69
N THR A 121 -1.48 -2.34 7.59
CA THR A 121 -1.59 -1.92 9.00
C THR A 121 -0.20 -1.75 9.61
N GLY A 122 0.08 -0.56 10.15
CA GLY A 122 1.35 -0.21 10.79
C GLY A 122 2.55 -0.15 9.85
N ALA A 123 2.36 -0.17 8.53
CA ALA A 123 3.44 -0.01 7.55
C ALA A 123 4.00 1.42 7.54
N SER A 124 5.23 1.59 7.06
CA SER A 124 5.85 2.89 6.80
C SER A 124 5.96 3.14 5.30
N LEU A 125 5.43 4.28 4.85
CA LEU A 125 5.47 4.77 3.47
C LEU A 125 5.95 6.23 3.43
N VAL A 126 6.87 6.61 4.31
CA VAL A 126 7.34 8.00 4.41
C VAL A 126 7.97 8.44 3.09
N GLY A 127 7.42 9.50 2.49
CA GLY A 127 7.88 10.03 1.21
C GLY A 127 7.68 9.10 0.01
N ALA A 128 6.89 8.05 0.14
CA ALA A 128 6.54 7.17 -0.97
C ALA A 128 5.59 7.86 -1.97
N SER A 129 5.48 7.30 -3.18
CA SER A 129 4.50 7.72 -4.19
C SER A 129 3.49 6.62 -4.46
N ILE A 130 2.20 6.98 -4.38
CA ILE A 130 1.05 6.19 -4.85
C ILE A 130 0.28 6.98 -5.93
N GLU A 131 0.98 7.84 -6.69
CA GLU A 131 0.36 8.70 -7.69
C GLU A 131 -0.44 7.90 -8.71
N GLY A 132 -1.72 8.27 -8.90
CA GLY A 132 -2.62 7.59 -9.81
C GLY A 132 -2.91 6.11 -9.49
N ALA A 133 -2.48 5.60 -8.34
CA ALA A 133 -2.74 4.22 -7.96
C ALA A 133 -4.21 4.01 -7.57
N ASN A 134 -4.69 2.78 -7.78
CA ASN A 134 -6.02 2.35 -7.38
C ASN A 134 -5.92 1.56 -6.07
N LEU A 135 -6.29 2.21 -4.97
CA LEU A 135 -6.34 1.63 -3.63
C LEU A 135 -7.76 1.47 -3.11
N GLY A 136 -8.73 1.94 -3.88
CA GLY A 136 -10.14 1.93 -3.52
C GLY A 136 -10.69 0.51 -3.31
N ALA A 137 -11.81 0.44 -2.59
CA ALA A 137 -12.48 -0.83 -2.35
C ALA A 137 -13.01 -1.46 -3.66
N ASP A 138 -12.74 -2.75 -3.87
CA ASP A 138 -13.36 -3.49 -4.96
C ASP A 138 -14.85 -3.75 -4.68
N MET A 139 -15.70 -2.95 -5.31
CA MET A 139 -17.18 -3.02 -5.14
C MET A 139 -17.82 -4.12 -5.99
N ARG A 140 -17.08 -4.80 -6.86
CA ARG A 140 -17.64 -5.80 -7.78
C ARG A 140 -17.79 -7.18 -7.13
N ASN A 141 -16.99 -7.47 -6.10
CA ASN A 141 -16.96 -8.79 -5.47
C ASN A 141 -17.14 -8.68 -3.95
N GLN A 142 -18.36 -8.33 -3.52
CA GLN A 142 -18.67 -8.13 -2.10
C GLN A 142 -18.96 -9.43 -1.33
N SER A 143 -19.07 -10.58 -2.02
CA SER A 143 -19.40 -11.87 -1.40
C SER A 143 -18.34 -12.37 -0.40
N MET A 144 -17.12 -11.89 -0.51
CA MET A 144 -15.98 -12.22 0.37
C MET A 144 -15.67 -11.13 1.42
N GLY A 145 -16.56 -10.15 1.57
CA GLY A 145 -16.34 -8.95 2.35
C GLY A 145 -15.72 -7.82 1.52
N LEU A 146 -15.65 -6.62 2.11
CA LEU A 146 -15.11 -5.45 1.43
C LEU A 146 -13.59 -5.56 1.32
N MET A 147 -13.08 -5.97 0.15
CA MET A 147 -11.66 -5.97 -0.16
C MET A 147 -11.21 -4.52 -0.41
N ARG A 148 -10.50 -3.95 0.52
CA ARG A 148 -10.01 -2.56 0.50
C ARG A 148 -8.59 -2.48 1.02
N THR A 149 -7.89 -1.41 0.69
CA THR A 149 -6.61 -1.11 1.33
C THR A 149 -6.84 -0.69 2.79
N VAL A 150 -6.01 -1.21 3.68
CA VAL A 150 -6.01 -0.88 5.11
C VAL A 150 -4.68 -0.24 5.46
N PHE A 151 -4.70 1.04 5.84
CA PHE A 151 -3.56 1.82 6.32
C PHE A 151 -3.66 2.15 7.81
N ARG A 152 -4.42 1.38 8.57
CA ARG A 152 -4.61 1.64 9.99
C ARG A 152 -3.27 1.80 10.72
N SER A 153 -3.09 2.93 11.40
CA SER A 153 -1.85 3.28 12.12
C SER A 153 -0.58 3.27 11.24
N ALA A 154 -0.70 3.39 9.92
CA ALA A 154 0.46 3.48 9.03
C ALA A 154 1.08 4.90 9.10
N ASN A 155 2.39 4.95 8.87
CA ASN A 155 3.10 6.22 8.68
C ASN A 155 3.16 6.58 7.20
N LEU A 156 2.40 7.60 6.80
CA LEU A 156 2.26 8.11 5.44
C LEU A 156 2.77 9.55 5.33
N GLU A 157 3.71 9.95 6.19
CA GLU A 157 4.26 11.31 6.15
C GLU A 157 4.86 11.62 4.78
N ARG A 158 4.53 12.80 4.24
CA ARG A 158 4.99 13.27 2.93
C ARG A 158 4.67 12.32 1.76
N LEU A 159 3.62 11.50 1.90
CA LEU A 159 3.12 10.63 0.83
C LEU A 159 2.69 11.48 -0.38
N ASN A 160 3.14 11.11 -1.58
CA ASN A 160 2.56 11.62 -2.82
C ASN A 160 1.39 10.72 -3.24
N ALA A 161 0.17 11.20 -3.06
CA ALA A 161 -1.07 10.50 -3.43
C ALA A 161 -1.88 11.26 -4.50
N ARG A 162 -1.20 12.05 -5.35
CA ARG A 162 -1.86 12.84 -6.39
C ARG A 162 -2.69 11.95 -7.31
N GLY A 163 -3.98 12.30 -7.48
CA GLY A 163 -4.89 11.56 -8.35
C GLY A 163 -5.15 10.11 -7.94
N ALA A 164 -4.71 9.66 -6.78
CA ALA A 164 -4.94 8.29 -6.32
C ALA A 164 -6.41 8.05 -5.98
N ASP A 165 -6.91 6.84 -6.24
CA ASP A 165 -8.20 6.40 -5.74
C ASP A 165 -8.01 5.77 -4.34
N LEU A 166 -8.39 6.53 -3.31
CA LEU A 166 -8.41 6.13 -1.90
C LEU A 166 -9.86 5.94 -1.40
N SER A 167 -10.78 5.64 -2.31
CA SER A 167 -12.19 5.50 -1.96
C SER A 167 -12.40 4.32 -1.01
N ARG A 168 -13.06 4.58 0.13
CA ARG A 168 -13.39 3.60 1.17
C ARG A 168 -12.20 2.92 1.83
N VAL A 169 -10.96 3.41 1.65
CA VAL A 169 -9.79 2.90 2.39
C VAL A 169 -9.95 3.14 3.89
N ASP A 170 -9.28 2.29 4.67
CA ASP A 170 -9.17 2.46 6.11
C ASP A 170 -7.86 3.18 6.44
N LEU A 171 -7.97 4.45 6.83
CA LEU A 171 -6.89 5.34 7.25
C LEU A 171 -6.98 5.69 8.73
N GLU A 172 -7.74 4.91 9.53
CA GLU A 172 -7.87 5.22 10.94
C GLU A 172 -6.50 5.26 11.64
N PHE A 173 -6.26 6.35 12.37
CA PHE A 173 -5.01 6.62 13.09
C PHE A 173 -3.76 6.69 12.20
N ALA A 174 -3.89 6.80 10.88
CA ALA A 174 -2.75 6.99 9.98
C ALA A 174 -2.17 8.40 10.11
N VAL A 175 -0.86 8.52 9.86
CA VAL A 175 -0.14 9.81 9.89
C VAL A 175 0.14 10.24 8.46
N LEU A 176 -0.57 11.28 7.96
CA LEU A 176 -0.44 11.81 6.58
C LEU A 176 0.22 13.19 6.53
N ARG A 177 0.94 13.58 7.57
CA ARG A 177 1.52 14.94 7.68
C ARG A 177 2.29 15.34 6.43
N GLY A 178 1.97 16.54 5.91
CA GLY A 178 2.66 17.12 4.76
C GLY A 178 2.51 16.32 3.46
N GLY A 179 1.57 15.37 3.40
CA GLY A 179 1.29 14.60 2.19
C GLY A 179 0.58 15.44 1.11
N ASP A 180 0.66 15.00 -0.14
CA ASP A 180 -0.04 15.62 -1.27
C ASP A 180 -1.17 14.70 -1.76
N LEU A 181 -2.40 15.09 -1.46
CA LEU A 181 -3.63 14.41 -1.88
C LEU A 181 -4.32 15.13 -3.07
N THR A 182 -3.61 16.02 -3.76
CA THR A 182 -4.18 16.80 -4.86
C THR A 182 -4.90 15.90 -5.86
N GLY A 183 -6.21 16.17 -6.08
CA GLY A 183 -7.05 15.41 -7.01
C GLY A 183 -7.36 13.96 -6.57
N ALA A 184 -6.95 13.53 -5.39
CA ALA A 184 -7.24 12.18 -4.91
C ALA A 184 -8.73 12.03 -4.55
N SER A 185 -9.23 10.79 -4.60
CA SER A 185 -10.56 10.44 -4.10
C SER A 185 -10.49 9.84 -2.71
N LEU A 186 -11.06 10.51 -1.72
CA LEU A 186 -11.28 10.00 -0.36
C LEU A 186 -12.74 9.59 -0.12
N LYS A 187 -13.51 9.33 -1.18
CA LYS A 187 -14.94 9.01 -1.06
C LYS A 187 -15.19 7.86 -0.10
N GLY A 188 -15.93 8.15 0.99
CA GLY A 188 -16.25 7.17 2.00
C GLY A 188 -15.06 6.58 2.75
N ALA A 189 -13.86 7.17 2.65
CA ALA A 189 -12.67 6.74 3.40
C ALA A 189 -12.89 6.92 4.90
N GLN A 190 -12.26 6.06 5.71
CA GLN A 190 -12.28 6.13 7.16
C GLN A 190 -10.99 6.81 7.63
N LEU A 191 -11.11 8.02 8.15
CA LEU A 191 -9.98 8.87 8.59
C LEU A 191 -10.05 9.13 10.10
N GLY A 192 -10.80 8.31 10.84
CA GLY A 192 -10.95 8.47 12.29
C GLY A 192 -9.61 8.56 13.00
N GLY A 193 -9.37 9.66 13.74
CA GLY A 193 -8.12 9.89 14.45
C GLY A 193 -6.88 10.07 13.57
N ALA A 194 -7.01 10.17 12.24
CA ALA A 194 -5.86 10.38 11.34
C ALA A 194 -5.26 11.79 11.51
N ASP A 195 -3.95 11.91 11.31
CA ASP A 195 -3.24 13.19 11.35
C ASP A 195 -2.96 13.71 9.94
N LEU A 196 -3.74 14.71 9.52
CA LEU A 196 -3.66 15.38 8.23
C LEU A 196 -3.01 16.77 8.34
N THR A 197 -2.15 16.97 9.33
CA THR A 197 -1.48 18.27 9.52
C THR A 197 -0.64 18.65 8.30
N GLY A 198 -0.86 19.84 7.75
CA GLY A 198 -0.11 20.39 6.61
C GLY A 198 -0.33 19.65 5.28
N VAL A 199 -1.36 18.81 5.19
CA VAL A 199 -1.67 18.07 3.97
C VAL A 199 -2.17 19.01 2.86
N THR A 200 -1.77 18.74 1.61
CA THR A 200 -2.35 19.40 0.43
C THR A 200 -3.59 18.64 -0.03
N VAL A 201 -4.75 19.34 -0.10
CA VAL A 201 -6.05 18.74 -0.43
C VAL A 201 -6.76 19.46 -1.58
N THR A 202 -6.00 20.17 -2.43
CA THR A 202 -6.55 20.82 -3.63
C THR A 202 -7.25 19.77 -4.51
N ASP A 203 -8.51 20.03 -4.89
CA ASP A 203 -9.34 19.13 -5.71
C ASP A 203 -9.57 17.73 -5.11
N THR A 204 -9.17 17.45 -3.87
CA THR A 204 -9.43 16.18 -3.19
C THR A 204 -10.93 16.02 -2.92
N ASP A 205 -11.49 14.85 -3.22
CA ASP A 205 -12.92 14.57 -3.03
C ASP A 205 -13.17 13.86 -1.69
N PHE A 206 -13.85 14.56 -0.78
CA PHE A 206 -14.20 14.09 0.58
C PHE A 206 -15.63 13.53 0.70
N ASP A 207 -16.32 13.24 -0.41
CA ASP A 207 -17.71 12.80 -0.36
C ASP A 207 -17.92 11.61 0.57
N GLY A 208 -18.62 11.83 1.69
CA GLY A 208 -18.90 10.81 2.70
C GLY A 208 -17.68 10.28 3.48
N ALA A 209 -16.50 10.89 3.35
CA ALA A 209 -15.34 10.56 4.17
C ALA A 209 -15.65 10.77 5.65
N ASP A 210 -15.22 9.85 6.51
CA ASP A 210 -15.39 9.96 7.96
C ASP A 210 -14.15 10.60 8.60
N LEU A 211 -14.33 11.78 9.19
CA LEU A 211 -13.27 12.60 9.79
C LEU A 211 -13.34 12.60 11.32
N ASP A 212 -13.97 11.60 11.94
CA ASP A 212 -14.14 11.56 13.39
C ASP A 212 -12.81 11.70 14.12
N SER A 213 -12.67 12.75 14.93
CA SER A 213 -11.46 13.02 15.72
C SER A 213 -10.16 13.15 14.91
N ALA A 214 -10.26 13.31 13.58
CA ALA A 214 -9.10 13.56 12.74
C ALA A 214 -8.51 14.95 13.01
N ARG A 215 -7.21 15.11 12.74
CA ARG A 215 -6.49 16.38 12.85
C ARG A 215 -6.27 16.96 11.47
N LEU A 216 -6.89 18.09 11.17
CA LEU A 216 -6.74 18.82 9.91
C LEU A 216 -6.22 20.24 10.20
N ILE A 217 -4.94 20.33 10.54
CA ILE A 217 -4.27 21.58 10.93
C ILE A 217 -3.50 22.13 9.76
N ALA A 218 -3.70 23.42 9.44
CA ALA A 218 -3.05 24.12 8.34
C ALA A 218 -3.07 23.37 6.99
N PRO A 219 -4.22 22.83 6.54
CA PRO A 219 -4.31 22.17 5.24
C PRO A 219 -4.13 23.19 4.09
N ILE A 220 -3.50 22.77 3.00
CA ILE A 220 -3.30 23.59 1.81
C ILE A 220 -4.41 23.28 0.79
N GLY A 221 -5.09 24.31 0.28
CA GLY A 221 -6.10 24.17 -0.78
C GLY A 221 -7.43 23.57 -0.33
N LEU A 222 -7.78 23.69 0.96
CA LEU A 222 -9.06 23.21 1.49
C LEU A 222 -10.26 23.94 0.86
N ASP A 223 -10.10 25.18 0.46
CA ASP A 223 -11.09 25.98 -0.25
C ASP A 223 -11.43 25.43 -1.65
N LYS A 224 -10.55 24.62 -2.22
CA LYS A 224 -10.72 23.92 -3.50
C LYS A 224 -11.07 22.46 -3.35
N ALA A 225 -11.10 21.93 -2.13
CA ALA A 225 -11.50 20.56 -1.89
C ALA A 225 -12.96 20.32 -2.28
N LYS A 226 -13.23 19.18 -2.89
CA LYS A 226 -14.57 18.79 -3.35
C LYS A 226 -15.35 18.09 -2.24
N ASN A 227 -16.64 18.39 -2.15
CA ASN A 227 -17.58 17.70 -1.24
C ASN A 227 -17.12 17.65 0.23
N PHE A 228 -16.25 18.57 0.67
CA PHE A 228 -15.82 18.61 2.07
C PHE A 228 -17.00 18.87 3.01
N ASP A 229 -18.04 19.58 2.54
CA ASP A 229 -19.29 19.79 3.24
C ASP A 229 -20.08 18.50 3.47
N LYS A 230 -19.88 17.45 2.66
CA LYS A 230 -20.51 16.13 2.76
C LYS A 230 -19.72 15.13 3.60
N ALA A 231 -18.51 15.48 4.04
CA ALA A 231 -17.76 14.65 4.95
C ALA A 231 -18.47 14.54 6.32
N LYS A 232 -18.37 13.37 6.93
CA LYS A 232 -18.99 13.04 8.22
C LYS A 232 -18.12 13.50 9.38
N ASN A 233 -18.73 13.77 10.53
CA ASN A 233 -18.07 14.09 11.80
C ASN A 233 -17.09 15.28 11.73
N ARG A 234 -17.35 16.26 10.84
CA ARG A 234 -16.52 17.47 10.68
C ARG A 234 -16.51 18.36 11.91
N ASP A 235 -17.55 18.28 12.71
CA ASP A 235 -17.68 18.99 13.99
C ASP A 235 -16.72 18.47 15.07
N ARG A 236 -16.19 17.25 14.87
CA ARG A 236 -15.22 16.59 15.75
C ARG A 236 -13.77 16.72 15.28
N LEU A 237 -13.52 17.40 14.16
CA LEU A 237 -12.18 17.70 13.66
C LEU A 237 -11.39 18.61 14.62
N THR A 238 -10.11 18.29 14.83
CA THR A 238 -9.15 19.22 15.42
C THR A 238 -8.57 20.11 14.31
N ARG A 239 -8.74 21.45 14.45
CA ARG A 239 -8.31 22.44 13.44
C ARG A 239 -7.26 23.43 13.94
N GLN A 240 -6.86 23.32 15.21
CA GLN A 240 -5.89 24.21 15.87
C GLN A 240 -4.85 23.41 16.63
#